data_3aa9dd6d87ccb1cdfad14a4ce056c29c
#
_entry.id   3aa9dd6d87ccb1cdfad14a4ce056c29c
#
_cell.length_a   1.000
_cell.length_b   1.000
_cell.length_c   1.000
_cell.angle_alpha   90.00
_cell.angle_beta   90.00
_cell.angle_gamma   90.00
#
_symmetry.space_group_name_H-M   'P 1'
#
loop_
_entity.id
_entity.type
_entity.pdbx_description
1 polymer ?
#
loop_
_entity_poly.entity_id
_entity_poly.type
_entity_poly.pdbx_seq_one_letter_code
_entity_poly.pdbx_strand_id
1 'polypeptide(L)'
;MPGQGGGQGTGQGAGQSGTGQRAGAGNGQADGSGGGTGRRINQFLPSQYVVQYLAADGAVEMVLRQPVSDSDGAPYLGGLTGGTLAAHRSTAFDVPAERDAGEWRVLVLPVDPGAAVGMPTGNPGAAATGQGTQLPAYVLVAVSLDDVRGTVNRLRTAFLAIGGAVLLLIAVLGLFAVRAGLGPLRRIEEGAARIASGELSHRMPELAPGTEVGRLSAALNGMLAQIEAAFAARAESEARMRRFVADASHELRTPLAGIRGFAELHRMGALPDTDRAMDRIEAEAVRMGGLVEDLLMLARLDEERPLDLAPMDLRTLAADALHDLTALDPGRPVSLTGPAGAGAPQAAPVMGDEARLRQVVTNLVGNAVKHTPPGTAVRIGVGSVDGRCLLEVADRGPGMTGDQAALVFERFYRVDASRSRRDGGGAGLGLAIASALVNAHGGTLTLDTAPGDGAAFRMLLPRQL
;
A
#
# COMPACT_ATOMS: atom_id res chain seq x y z
N MET A 1 5.66 -4.52 -37.94
CA MET A 1 5.71 -5.64 -38.89
C MET A 1 5.47 -6.91 -38.12
N PRO A 2 4.62 -7.77 -38.65
CA PRO A 2 3.55 -8.45 -37.89
C PRO A 2 3.73 -9.99 -37.87
N GLY A 3 2.92 -10.66 -37.10
CA GLY A 3 2.58 -12.07 -37.16
C GLY A 3 1.58 -12.37 -36.08
N GLN A 4 0.37 -12.39 -36.28
CA GLN A 4 -0.64 -13.26 -36.95
C GLN A 4 -0.51 -14.74 -36.56
N GLY A 5 -1.66 -15.25 -36.11
CA GLY A 5 -2.15 -16.62 -36.07
C GLY A 5 -2.89 -16.87 -34.75
N GLY A 6 -4.16 -17.04 -34.63
CA GLY A 6 -5.19 -17.65 -35.49
C GLY A 6 -5.54 -19.02 -34.95
N GLY A 7 -6.82 -19.22 -34.55
CA GLY A 7 -7.38 -20.53 -34.21
C GLY A 7 -8.54 -20.43 -33.20
N GLN A 8 -9.63 -20.25 -33.62
CA GLN A 8 -10.99 -20.81 -33.82
C GLN A 8 -11.13 -22.29 -33.48
N GLY A 9 -12.26 -22.59 -32.75
CA GLY A 9 -12.81 -23.89 -32.50
C GLY A 9 -13.94 -23.80 -31.48
N THR A 10 -15.10 -23.39 -31.79
CA THR A 10 -16.42 -23.99 -32.15
C THR A 10 -16.61 -25.41 -31.61
N GLY A 11 -17.70 -25.57 -30.85
CA GLY A 11 -18.26 -26.87 -30.43
C GLY A 11 -19.49 -26.72 -29.58
N GLN A 12 -20.61 -26.52 -30.22
CA GLN A 12 -22.02 -26.76 -29.97
C GLN A 12 -22.32 -28.20 -29.56
N GLY A 13 -23.44 -28.39 -28.78
CA GLY A 13 -24.17 -29.61 -28.58
C GLY A 13 -25.01 -29.47 -27.31
N ALA A 14 -26.20 -29.08 -27.21
CA ALA A 14 -27.52 -29.42 -27.76
C ALA A 14 -27.91 -30.87 -27.56
N GLY A 15 -29.03 -31.04 -26.83
CA GLY A 15 -29.79 -32.28 -26.68
C GLY A 15 -30.59 -32.27 -25.36
N GLN A 16 -31.75 -31.77 -25.22
CA GLN A 16 -33.10 -32.17 -25.63
C GLN A 16 -33.54 -33.54 -25.09
N SER A 17 -34.55 -33.44 -24.26
CA SER A 17 -35.87 -34.06 -24.28
C SER A 17 -36.01 -35.56 -23.93
N GLY A 18 -37.05 -35.82 -23.10
CA GLY A 18 -37.59 -37.15 -22.91
C GLY A 18 -38.78 -37.20 -21.95
N THR A 19 -39.88 -36.66 -22.38
CA THR A 19 -41.24 -36.99 -21.95
C THR A 19 -41.54 -38.47 -22.08
N GLY A 20 -42.25 -39.06 -21.12
CA GLY A 20 -42.74 -40.42 -21.20
C GLY A 20 -43.94 -40.68 -20.27
N GLN A 21 -45.07 -40.26 -20.73
CA GLN A 21 -46.40 -40.58 -20.27
C GLN A 21 -46.84 -41.98 -20.81
N ARG A 22 -47.48 -42.81 -19.97
CA ARG A 22 -48.51 -43.81 -20.34
C ARG A 22 -48.93 -44.59 -19.07
N ALA A 23 -50.11 -44.48 -18.49
CA ALA A 23 -51.41 -44.95 -18.94
C ALA A 23 -51.42 -46.45 -19.30
N GLY A 24 -52.05 -47.20 -18.45
CA GLY A 24 -52.37 -48.59 -18.63
C GLY A 24 -53.54 -48.97 -17.74
N ALA A 25 -54.71 -48.76 -18.25
CA ALA A 25 -55.97 -49.31 -17.74
C ALA A 25 -55.98 -50.81 -18.01
N GLY A 26 -56.52 -51.59 -17.05
CA GLY A 26 -56.78 -52.98 -17.16
C GLY A 26 -58.03 -53.33 -16.38
N ASN A 27 -59.11 -53.34 -17.08
CA ASN A 27 -60.44 -53.78 -16.73
C ASN A 27 -60.41 -55.30 -16.49
N GLY A 28 -61.15 -55.78 -15.48
CA GLY A 28 -61.40 -57.21 -15.25
C GLY A 28 -62.59 -57.36 -14.36
N GLN A 29 -63.62 -57.66 -14.99
CA GLN A 29 -65.00 -57.81 -14.57
C GLN A 29 -65.28 -59.24 -13.97
N ALA A 30 -66.12 -59.25 -12.99
CA ALA A 30 -67.33 -60.05 -12.78
C ALA A 30 -67.28 -61.33 -11.98
N ASP A 31 -68.35 -61.41 -11.26
CA ASP A 31 -69.22 -62.51 -10.83
C ASP A 31 -68.81 -63.28 -9.54
N GLY A 32 -69.58 -63.38 -8.60
CA GLY A 32 -71.02 -63.62 -8.47
C GLY A 32 -71.33 -64.11 -7.10
N SER A 33 -72.42 -63.69 -6.66
CA SER A 33 -73.41 -64.34 -5.79
C SER A 33 -73.06 -64.81 -4.37
N GLY A 34 -73.85 -64.33 -3.45
CA GLY A 34 -74.51 -65.15 -2.47
C GLY A 34 -74.21 -64.88 -1.00
N GLY A 35 -75.17 -64.45 -0.33
CA GLY A 35 -75.28 -64.68 1.10
C GLY A 35 -75.29 -63.44 1.98
N GLY A 36 -76.40 -62.84 2.15
CA GLY A 36 -76.61 -61.78 3.14
C GLY A 36 -76.39 -62.26 4.55
N THR A 37 -75.57 -61.55 5.23
CA THR A 37 -75.68 -61.45 6.71
C THR A 37 -75.15 -60.08 7.11
N GLY A 38 -75.96 -59.40 7.81
CA GLY A 38 -75.83 -58.13 8.42
C GLY A 38 -74.44 -57.51 8.50
N ARG A 39 -74.20 -56.54 7.64
CA ARG A 39 -73.06 -55.65 7.71
C ARG A 39 -73.23 -54.79 8.96
N ARG A 40 -72.68 -55.28 10.09
CA ARG A 40 -72.46 -54.42 11.22
C ARG A 40 -71.38 -53.39 10.78
N ILE A 41 -71.85 -52.23 10.49
CA ILE A 41 -70.94 -51.08 10.28
C ILE A 41 -70.38 -50.75 11.64
N ASN A 42 -69.27 -51.41 12.01
CA ASN A 42 -68.35 -50.88 13.01
C ASN A 42 -67.66 -49.71 12.38
N GLN A 43 -68.31 -48.55 12.36
CA GLN A 43 -67.69 -47.29 11.98
C GLN A 43 -66.85 -46.76 13.15
N PHE A 44 -65.85 -47.51 13.55
CA PHE A 44 -64.80 -46.93 14.36
C PHE A 44 -63.81 -46.24 13.40
N LEU A 45 -64.06 -44.97 13.20
CA LEU A 45 -63.05 -44.16 12.55
C LEU A 45 -61.81 -44.19 13.43
N PRO A 46 -60.65 -44.48 12.89
CA PRO A 46 -59.41 -44.38 13.64
C PRO A 46 -59.30 -42.97 14.22
N SER A 47 -59.01 -42.87 15.49
CA SER A 47 -58.90 -41.57 16.16
C SER A 47 -57.75 -41.60 17.14
N GLN A 48 -57.16 -40.47 17.33
CA GLN A 48 -56.11 -40.26 18.33
C GLN A 48 -56.56 -40.31 19.79
N TYR A 49 -57.88 -40.63 19.94
CA TYR A 49 -58.54 -40.71 21.23
C TYR A 49 -59.11 -42.12 21.45
N VAL A 50 -58.92 -42.66 22.63
CA VAL A 50 -59.60 -43.83 23.13
C VAL A 50 -60.78 -43.33 23.94
N VAL A 51 -61.98 -43.86 23.61
CA VAL A 51 -63.24 -43.55 24.36
C VAL A 51 -63.85 -44.83 24.82
N GLN A 52 -64.02 -44.97 26.12
CA GLN A 52 -64.61 -46.17 26.75
C GLN A 52 -65.67 -45.74 27.76
N TYR A 53 -66.71 -46.57 27.84
CA TYR A 53 -67.69 -46.48 28.89
C TYR A 53 -67.38 -47.51 29.97
N LEU A 54 -67.43 -47.04 31.22
CA LEU A 54 -67.06 -47.83 32.41
C LEU A 54 -68.28 -47.94 33.33
N ALA A 55 -68.41 -49.05 33.94
CA ALA A 55 -69.39 -49.28 35.01
C ALA A 55 -68.91 -48.61 36.33
N ALA A 56 -69.74 -48.52 37.35
CA ALA A 56 -69.38 -47.87 38.61
C ALA A 56 -68.23 -48.54 39.36
N ASP A 57 -68.00 -49.84 39.12
CA ASP A 57 -66.85 -50.59 39.68
C ASP A 57 -65.52 -50.42 38.87
N GLY A 58 -65.59 -49.84 37.68
CA GLY A 58 -64.45 -49.62 36.81
C GLY A 58 -64.39 -50.68 35.66
N ALA A 59 -65.30 -51.57 35.58
CA ALA A 59 -65.37 -52.54 34.47
C ALA A 59 -65.67 -51.83 33.14
N VAL A 60 -64.96 -52.18 32.07
CA VAL A 60 -65.21 -51.65 30.68
C VAL A 60 -66.47 -52.30 30.13
N GLU A 61 -67.53 -51.50 29.98
CA GLU A 61 -68.76 -51.97 29.37
C GLU A 61 -68.80 -51.83 27.86
N MET A 62 -68.27 -50.76 27.34
CA MET A 62 -68.24 -50.52 25.89
C MET A 62 -67.03 -49.68 25.47
N VAL A 63 -66.36 -50.08 24.38
CA VAL A 63 -65.31 -49.31 23.72
C VAL A 63 -65.89 -48.66 22.48
N LEU A 64 -65.96 -47.33 22.46
CA LEU A 64 -66.45 -46.57 21.32
C LEU A 64 -65.35 -46.28 20.28
N ARG A 65 -64.17 -46.07 20.73
CA ARG A 65 -63.02 -45.77 19.86
C ARG A 65 -61.77 -46.43 20.39
N GLN A 66 -60.99 -47.00 19.47
CA GLN A 66 -59.69 -47.61 19.74
C GLN A 66 -58.58 -46.82 19.10
N PRO A 67 -57.31 -46.96 19.56
CA PRO A 67 -56.17 -46.34 18.94
C PRO A 67 -56.06 -46.65 17.45
N VAL A 68 -55.43 -45.70 16.70
CA VAL A 68 -55.25 -45.79 15.23
C VAL A 68 -54.29 -46.91 14.83
N SER A 69 -53.32 -47.20 15.67
CA SER A 69 -52.26 -48.16 15.40
C SER A 69 -52.08 -49.12 16.58
N ASP A 70 -51.81 -50.37 16.31
CA ASP A 70 -51.43 -51.38 17.29
C ASP A 70 -50.07 -51.01 17.95
N SER A 71 -49.26 -50.11 17.30
CA SER A 71 -47.99 -49.59 17.83
C SER A 71 -48.20 -48.54 18.91
N ASP A 72 -49.35 -47.86 18.96
CA ASP A 72 -49.53 -46.73 19.91
C ASP A 72 -49.91 -47.23 21.31
N GLY A 73 -50.08 -48.53 21.47
CA GLY A 73 -50.47 -49.11 22.73
C GLY A 73 -51.89 -48.66 23.15
N ALA A 74 -52.50 -49.33 24.10
CA ALA A 74 -53.72 -48.85 24.76
C ALA A 74 -53.34 -48.25 26.15
N PRO A 75 -54.15 -47.34 26.67
CA PRO A 75 -53.90 -46.88 28.04
C PRO A 75 -54.11 -48.02 29.03
N TYR A 76 -53.20 -48.24 29.96
CA TYR A 76 -53.29 -49.22 31.01
C TYR A 76 -54.37 -48.80 32.03
N LEU A 77 -55.55 -49.38 31.94
CA LEU A 77 -56.70 -49.03 32.77
C LEU A 77 -56.94 -50.04 33.89
N GLY A 78 -56.13 -51.11 33.99
CA GLY A 78 -56.30 -52.19 34.91
C GLY A 78 -56.19 -51.86 36.41
N GLY A 79 -55.78 -50.63 36.76
CA GLY A 79 -55.71 -50.12 38.12
C GLY A 79 -56.86 -49.16 38.48
N LEU A 80 -57.81 -48.89 37.57
CA LEU A 80 -58.86 -47.94 37.82
C LEU A 80 -60.01 -48.66 38.51
N THR A 81 -60.10 -48.48 39.82
CA THR A 81 -61.23 -48.92 40.64
C THR A 81 -62.29 -47.83 40.76
N GLY A 82 -63.53 -48.18 41.09
CA GLY A 82 -64.59 -47.20 41.27
C GLY A 82 -64.19 -46.03 42.22
N GLY A 83 -63.39 -46.32 43.24
CA GLY A 83 -62.82 -45.26 44.12
C GLY A 83 -61.84 -44.29 43.45
N THR A 84 -60.95 -44.80 42.54
CA THR A 84 -60.02 -43.96 41.78
C THR A 84 -60.77 -43.18 40.70
N LEU A 85 -61.73 -43.69 40.07
CA LEU A 85 -62.65 -43.02 39.10
C LEU A 85 -63.41 -41.88 39.75
N ALA A 86 -63.89 -42.10 40.97
CA ALA A 86 -64.58 -41.07 41.74
C ALA A 86 -63.65 -39.94 42.20
N ALA A 87 -62.40 -40.25 42.55
CA ALA A 87 -61.42 -39.31 42.96
C ALA A 87 -60.93 -38.42 41.82
N HIS A 88 -60.90 -38.89 40.59
CA HIS A 88 -60.39 -38.14 39.40
C HIS A 88 -61.57 -37.65 38.51
N ARG A 89 -62.74 -37.45 39.09
CA ARG A 89 -63.91 -36.89 38.34
C ARG A 89 -63.50 -35.51 37.72
N SER A 90 -63.69 -35.41 36.42
CA SER A 90 -63.41 -34.16 35.63
C SER A 90 -61.98 -33.60 35.72
N THR A 91 -61.06 -34.45 36.20
CA THR A 91 -59.66 -34.07 36.30
C THR A 91 -58.81 -34.97 35.45
N ALA A 92 -57.93 -34.38 34.57
CA ALA A 92 -57.07 -35.19 33.74
C ALA A 92 -55.88 -35.72 34.56
N PHE A 93 -55.52 -36.98 34.32
CA PHE A 93 -54.36 -37.64 34.95
C PHE A 93 -53.67 -38.53 33.91
N ASP A 94 -52.41 -38.84 34.17
CA ASP A 94 -51.58 -39.60 33.24
C ASP A 94 -51.57 -41.11 33.64
N VAL A 95 -51.65 -41.98 32.69
CA VAL A 95 -51.52 -43.41 32.88
C VAL A 95 -50.51 -43.98 31.90
N PRO A 96 -49.80 -45.06 32.24
CA PRO A 96 -48.90 -45.71 31.31
C PRO A 96 -49.66 -46.45 30.19
N ALA A 97 -49.01 -46.71 29.06
CA ALA A 97 -49.52 -47.61 28.03
C ALA A 97 -49.39 -49.07 28.48
N GLU A 98 -50.26 -49.95 27.94
CA GLU A 98 -50.27 -51.41 28.26
C GLU A 98 -49.04 -52.16 27.81
N ARG A 99 -48.38 -51.76 26.69
CA ARG A 99 -47.35 -52.53 26.02
C ARG A 99 -46.05 -51.72 25.68
N ASP A 100 -46.05 -50.43 25.94
CA ASP A 100 -44.92 -49.58 25.55
C ASP A 100 -44.68 -48.52 26.60
N ALA A 101 -43.53 -47.84 26.49
CA ALA A 101 -43.13 -46.77 27.41
C ALA A 101 -43.93 -45.47 27.25
N GLY A 102 -45.02 -45.46 26.51
CA GLY A 102 -45.86 -44.31 26.25
C GLY A 102 -46.67 -43.89 27.46
N GLU A 103 -47.10 -42.66 27.52
CA GLU A 103 -48.01 -42.13 28.52
C GLU A 103 -49.28 -41.62 27.84
N TRP A 104 -50.37 -41.89 28.49
CA TRP A 104 -51.74 -41.51 28.05
C TRP A 104 -52.33 -40.53 29.06
N ARG A 105 -52.90 -39.44 28.60
CA ARG A 105 -53.67 -38.52 29.41
C ARG A 105 -55.09 -38.89 29.38
N VAL A 106 -55.61 -39.17 30.52
CA VAL A 106 -56.98 -39.72 30.70
C VAL A 106 -57.84 -38.68 31.41
N LEU A 107 -59.06 -38.49 30.88
CA LEU A 107 -60.12 -37.69 31.52
C LEU A 107 -61.34 -38.60 31.74
N VAL A 108 -61.81 -38.61 32.98
CA VAL A 108 -63.01 -39.36 33.38
C VAL A 108 -64.14 -38.40 33.63
N LEU A 109 -65.24 -38.58 32.91
CA LEU A 109 -66.48 -37.81 33.06
C LEU A 109 -67.60 -38.66 33.54
N PRO A 110 -68.37 -38.21 34.55
CA PRO A 110 -69.57 -38.95 34.97
C PRO A 110 -70.63 -38.93 33.84
N VAL A 111 -71.30 -40.03 33.62
CA VAL A 111 -72.44 -40.12 32.71
C VAL A 111 -73.72 -39.81 33.46
N ASP A 112 -74.53 -38.88 32.92
CA ASP A 112 -75.85 -38.58 33.47
C ASP A 112 -76.84 -39.78 33.28
N PRO A 113 -77.42 -40.27 34.31
CA PRO A 113 -78.29 -41.42 34.15
C PRO A 113 -79.41 -41.22 33.13
N GLY A 114 -79.85 -39.99 32.91
CA GLY A 114 -80.89 -39.69 31.85
C GLY A 114 -80.33 -39.75 30.41
N ALA A 115 -79.05 -39.61 30.20
CA ALA A 115 -78.41 -39.71 28.87
C ALA A 115 -78.07 -41.15 28.49
N ALA A 116 -78.05 -42.07 29.46
CA ALA A 116 -77.70 -43.45 29.23
C ALA A 116 -78.84 -44.25 28.57
N VAL A 117 -80.08 -43.78 28.62
CA VAL A 117 -81.31 -44.48 28.09
C VAL A 117 -81.34 -44.58 26.54
N GLY A 118 -80.58 -43.82 25.83
CA GLY A 118 -80.50 -43.77 24.35
C GLY A 118 -79.28 -44.46 23.73
N MET A 119 -78.46 -45.09 24.51
CA MET A 119 -77.22 -45.72 23.99
C MET A 119 -77.55 -47.17 23.47
N PRO A 120 -76.97 -47.55 22.37
CA PRO A 120 -77.13 -48.91 21.87
C PRO A 120 -76.48 -49.87 22.88
N THR A 121 -77.26 -50.60 23.62
CA THR A 121 -76.79 -51.72 24.46
C THR A 121 -76.21 -52.79 23.54
N GLY A 122 -74.87 -52.74 23.47
CA GLY A 122 -74.20 -53.48 22.44
C GLY A 122 -73.64 -54.79 22.86
N ASN A 123 -74.17 -55.79 22.91
CA ASN A 123 -73.69 -57.11 22.53
C ASN A 123 -74.91 -58.10 22.51
N PRO A 124 -75.45 -58.51 21.39
CA PRO A 124 -76.58 -59.41 21.36
C PRO A 124 -76.24 -60.84 21.83
N GLY A 125 -74.96 -61.09 22.19
CA GLY A 125 -74.51 -62.37 22.76
C GLY A 125 -74.59 -62.45 24.31
N ALA A 126 -74.72 -61.34 25.00
CA ALA A 126 -74.66 -61.27 26.47
C ALA A 126 -76.06 -61.42 27.11
N ALA A 127 -77.12 -61.44 26.34
CA ALA A 127 -78.49 -61.60 26.84
C ALA A 127 -78.84 -63.05 27.30
N ALA A 128 -77.92 -64.03 27.16
CA ALA A 128 -78.13 -65.43 27.48
C ALA A 128 -77.58 -65.84 28.87
N THR A 129 -76.93 -65.00 29.61
CA THR A 129 -76.25 -65.37 30.88
C THR A 129 -76.69 -64.55 32.08
N GLY A 130 -77.84 -63.97 32.10
CA GLY A 130 -78.47 -63.43 33.32
C GLY A 130 -77.66 -62.40 34.15
N GLN A 131 -76.57 -61.81 33.62
CA GLN A 131 -75.85 -60.72 34.27
C GLN A 131 -76.48 -59.41 33.82
N GLY A 132 -77.10 -58.73 34.79
CA GLY A 132 -77.74 -57.44 34.57
C GLY A 132 -76.72 -56.43 33.97
N THR A 133 -77.14 -55.91 32.82
CA THR A 133 -76.36 -54.85 32.15
C THR A 133 -76.35 -53.64 33.10
N GLN A 134 -75.22 -53.38 33.74
CA GLN A 134 -75.06 -52.17 34.56
C GLN A 134 -75.02 -50.99 33.62
N LEU A 135 -75.77 -49.93 33.94
CA LEU A 135 -75.71 -48.70 33.15
C LEU A 135 -74.33 -48.07 33.26
N PRO A 136 -73.68 -47.57 32.17
CA PRO A 136 -72.38 -46.93 32.24
C PRO A 136 -72.44 -45.73 33.18
N ALA A 137 -71.55 -45.72 34.15
CA ALA A 137 -71.40 -44.61 35.17
C ALA A 137 -70.43 -43.54 34.77
N TYR A 138 -69.43 -43.91 33.93
CA TYR A 138 -68.41 -43.03 33.52
C TYR A 138 -68.04 -43.15 32.03
N VAL A 139 -67.68 -42.05 31.40
CA VAL A 139 -67.00 -41.99 30.09
C VAL A 139 -65.53 -41.62 30.33
N LEU A 140 -64.67 -42.47 29.82
CA LEU A 140 -63.23 -42.25 29.81
C LEU A 140 -62.79 -41.83 28.41
N VAL A 141 -62.10 -40.72 28.33
CA VAL A 141 -61.43 -40.22 27.12
C VAL A 141 -59.95 -40.20 27.38
N ALA A 142 -59.16 -40.91 26.59
CA ALA A 142 -57.71 -40.95 26.69
C ALA A 142 -57.06 -40.51 25.36
N VAL A 143 -55.98 -39.78 25.48
CA VAL A 143 -55.14 -39.30 24.37
C VAL A 143 -53.69 -39.68 24.58
N SER A 144 -53.02 -40.19 23.56
CA SER A 144 -51.59 -40.50 23.62
C SER A 144 -50.77 -39.22 23.65
N LEU A 145 -49.79 -39.15 24.54
CA LEU A 145 -48.80 -38.05 24.62
C LEU A 145 -47.57 -38.30 23.72
N ASP A 146 -47.45 -39.44 23.09
CA ASP A 146 -46.25 -39.81 22.28
C ASP A 146 -46.09 -38.96 21.04
N ASP A 147 -47.18 -38.62 20.36
CA ASP A 147 -47.15 -37.70 19.21
C ASP A 147 -46.68 -36.32 19.57
N VAL A 148 -47.12 -35.82 20.74
CA VAL A 148 -46.70 -34.50 21.26
C VAL A 148 -45.21 -34.55 21.63
N ARG A 149 -44.79 -35.59 22.36
CA ARG A 149 -43.39 -35.80 22.72
C ARG A 149 -42.48 -35.98 21.50
N GLY A 150 -42.93 -36.75 20.52
CA GLY A 150 -42.25 -36.93 19.25
C GLY A 150 -42.05 -35.63 18.52
N THR A 151 -43.08 -34.79 18.46
CA THR A 151 -43.02 -33.47 17.83
C THR A 151 -42.05 -32.53 18.59
N VAL A 152 -42.17 -32.47 19.93
CA VAL A 152 -41.25 -31.65 20.77
C VAL A 152 -39.79 -32.09 20.61
N ASN A 153 -39.53 -33.41 20.59
CA ASN A 153 -38.17 -33.92 20.39
C ASN A 153 -37.62 -33.62 18.98
N ARG A 154 -38.41 -33.72 17.95
CA ARG A 154 -38.02 -33.34 16.57
C ARG A 154 -37.67 -31.85 16.50
N LEU A 155 -38.53 -31.01 17.07
CA LEU A 155 -38.30 -29.58 17.13
C LEU A 155 -37.03 -29.27 17.92
N ARG A 156 -36.85 -29.87 19.10
CA ARG A 156 -35.64 -29.69 19.93
C ARG A 156 -34.36 -30.08 19.16
N THR A 157 -34.38 -31.24 18.50
CA THR A 157 -33.26 -31.73 17.70
C THR A 157 -32.97 -30.79 16.53
N ALA A 158 -34.05 -30.34 15.82
CA ALA A 158 -33.89 -29.38 14.72
C ALA A 158 -33.31 -28.03 15.20
N PHE A 159 -33.80 -27.49 16.30
CA PHE A 159 -33.30 -26.26 16.89
C PHE A 159 -31.82 -26.37 17.33
N LEU A 160 -31.44 -27.49 17.95
CA LEU A 160 -30.07 -27.76 18.35
C LEU A 160 -29.15 -27.90 17.12
N ALA A 161 -29.61 -28.60 16.07
CA ALA A 161 -28.82 -28.77 14.86
C ALA A 161 -28.64 -27.44 14.10
N ILE A 162 -29.72 -26.68 13.91
CA ILE A 162 -29.68 -25.38 13.26
C ILE A 162 -28.84 -24.38 14.08
N GLY A 163 -29.11 -24.32 15.40
CA GLY A 163 -28.34 -23.43 16.30
C GLY A 163 -26.84 -23.75 16.29
N GLY A 164 -26.49 -25.04 16.35
CA GLY A 164 -25.10 -25.50 16.27
C GLY A 164 -24.47 -25.16 14.92
N ALA A 165 -25.16 -25.34 13.82
CA ALA A 165 -24.66 -24.97 12.49
C ALA A 165 -24.42 -23.46 12.33
N VAL A 166 -25.36 -22.66 12.84
CA VAL A 166 -25.21 -21.17 12.82
C VAL A 166 -24.03 -20.72 13.67
N LEU A 167 -23.87 -21.26 14.88
CA LEU A 167 -22.72 -20.93 15.73
C LEU A 167 -21.40 -21.34 15.09
N LEU A 168 -21.34 -22.52 14.48
CA LEU A 168 -20.15 -22.97 13.75
C LEU A 168 -19.83 -22.03 12.57
N LEU A 169 -20.85 -21.64 11.81
CA LEU A 169 -20.68 -20.71 10.69
C LEU A 169 -20.15 -19.36 11.17
N ILE A 170 -20.71 -18.81 12.24
CA ILE A 170 -20.23 -17.54 12.84
C ILE A 170 -18.79 -17.68 13.30
N ALA A 171 -18.43 -18.78 13.95
CA ALA A 171 -17.06 -19.03 14.41
C ALA A 171 -16.07 -19.11 13.26
N VAL A 172 -16.42 -19.83 12.17
CA VAL A 172 -15.58 -19.97 10.98
C VAL A 172 -15.42 -18.61 10.27
N LEU A 173 -16.52 -17.89 10.05
CA LEU A 173 -16.50 -16.57 9.43
C LEU A 173 -15.73 -15.56 10.27
N GLY A 174 -15.90 -15.58 11.59
CA GLY A 174 -15.16 -14.73 12.53
C GLY A 174 -13.65 -15.00 12.49
N LEU A 175 -13.26 -16.28 12.51
CA LEU A 175 -11.85 -16.68 12.41
C LEU A 175 -11.25 -16.26 11.07
N PHE A 176 -12.00 -16.45 9.98
CA PHE A 176 -11.57 -15.99 8.65
C PHE A 176 -11.42 -14.47 8.59
N ALA A 177 -12.39 -13.71 9.10
CA ALA A 177 -12.35 -12.26 9.12
C ALA A 177 -11.15 -11.72 9.92
N VAL A 178 -10.88 -12.32 11.10
CA VAL A 178 -9.72 -11.93 11.93
C VAL A 178 -8.41 -12.24 11.20
N ARG A 179 -8.26 -13.42 10.61
CA ARG A 179 -7.04 -13.75 9.85
C ARG A 179 -6.85 -12.90 8.61
N ALA A 180 -7.91 -12.63 7.87
CA ALA A 180 -7.85 -11.77 6.69
C ALA A 180 -7.53 -10.32 7.04
N GLY A 181 -8.10 -9.80 8.14
CA GLY A 181 -7.89 -8.42 8.58
C GLY A 181 -6.54 -8.18 9.25
N LEU A 182 -6.03 -9.12 10.06
CA LEU A 182 -4.78 -8.96 10.80
C LEU A 182 -3.55 -9.53 10.09
N GLY A 183 -3.72 -10.41 9.10
CA GLY A 183 -2.62 -10.98 8.34
C GLY A 183 -1.68 -9.94 7.69
N PRO A 184 -2.21 -8.85 7.09
CA PRO A 184 -1.39 -7.79 6.54
C PRO A 184 -0.51 -7.06 7.56
N LEU A 185 -0.99 -6.87 8.81
CA LEU A 185 -0.22 -6.23 9.88
C LEU A 185 1.04 -7.02 10.22
N ARG A 186 0.93 -8.35 10.26
CA ARG A 186 2.09 -9.22 10.50
C ARG A 186 3.17 -9.08 9.41
N ARG A 187 2.76 -8.92 8.15
CA ARG A 187 3.70 -8.67 7.05
C ARG A 187 4.38 -7.31 7.17
N ILE A 188 3.68 -6.29 7.68
CA ILE A 188 4.27 -4.99 7.96
C ILE A 188 5.28 -5.10 9.11
N GLU A 189 4.98 -5.85 10.17
CA GLU A 189 5.90 -6.11 11.29
C GLU A 189 7.18 -6.80 10.82
N GLU A 190 7.05 -7.87 10.03
CA GLU A 190 8.17 -8.59 9.43
C GLU A 190 9.02 -7.69 8.51
N GLY A 191 8.34 -6.84 7.71
CA GLY A 191 9.00 -5.84 6.86
C GLY A 191 9.73 -4.78 7.68
N ALA A 192 9.12 -4.28 8.75
CA ALA A 192 9.74 -3.31 9.65
C ALA A 192 10.98 -3.89 10.35
N ALA A 193 10.96 -5.16 10.75
CA ALA A 193 12.11 -5.85 11.33
C ALA A 193 13.28 -5.96 10.34
N ARG A 194 13.00 -6.23 9.05
CA ARG A 194 14.03 -6.26 8.00
C ARG A 194 14.64 -4.88 7.75
N ILE A 195 13.83 -3.85 7.74
CA ILE A 195 14.31 -2.46 7.62
C ILE A 195 15.19 -2.08 8.81
N ALA A 196 14.78 -2.44 10.03
CA ALA A 196 15.56 -2.21 11.23
C ALA A 196 16.91 -2.96 11.23
N SER A 197 17.02 -4.10 10.52
CA SER A 197 18.28 -4.81 10.31
C SER A 197 19.17 -4.20 9.22
N GLY A 198 18.73 -3.12 8.56
CA GLY A 198 19.51 -2.37 7.56
C GLY A 198 19.07 -2.56 6.11
N GLU A 199 18.04 -3.36 5.83
CA GLU A 199 17.50 -3.56 4.47
C GLU A 199 16.57 -2.40 4.08
N LEU A 200 17.09 -1.19 3.92
CA LEU A 200 16.30 0.00 3.61
C LEU A 200 15.59 -0.05 2.25
N SER A 201 16.08 -0.87 1.32
CA SER A 201 15.46 -1.10 0.01
C SER A 201 14.21 -2.00 0.08
N HIS A 202 13.96 -2.65 1.22
CA HIS A 202 12.73 -3.43 1.40
C HIS A 202 11.51 -2.51 1.39
N ARG A 203 10.43 -2.99 0.75
CA ARG A 203 9.15 -2.25 0.69
C ARG A 203 8.05 -3.03 1.37
N MET A 204 7.19 -2.28 2.06
CA MET A 204 5.94 -2.84 2.59
C MET A 204 5.05 -3.31 1.45
N PRO A 205 4.28 -4.41 1.66
CA PRO A 205 3.40 -4.94 0.63
C PRO A 205 2.37 -3.89 0.19
N GLU A 206 2.10 -3.85 -1.11
CA GLU A 206 1.02 -3.04 -1.64
C GLU A 206 -0.33 -3.65 -1.21
N LEU A 207 -1.10 -2.90 -0.46
CA LEU A 207 -2.42 -3.27 0.04
C LEU A 207 -3.46 -2.31 -0.53
N ALA A 208 -4.73 -2.75 -0.52
CA ALA A 208 -5.82 -1.95 -1.06
C ALA A 208 -5.85 -0.54 -0.41
N PRO A 209 -5.80 0.54 -1.21
CA PRO A 209 -5.64 1.92 -0.70
C PRO A 209 -6.84 2.41 0.13
N GLY A 210 -7.99 1.74 0.01
CA GLY A 210 -9.20 2.03 0.81
C GLY A 210 -9.17 1.52 2.24
N THR A 211 -8.16 0.74 2.63
CA THR A 211 -8.04 0.19 4.00
C THR A 211 -7.08 1.02 4.84
N GLU A 212 -7.27 1.03 6.17
CA GLU A 212 -6.36 1.68 7.12
C GLU A 212 -4.94 1.13 6.99
N VAL A 213 -4.83 -0.19 6.84
CA VAL A 213 -3.54 -0.89 6.72
C VAL A 213 -2.87 -0.57 5.37
N GLY A 214 -3.65 -0.40 4.29
CA GLY A 214 -3.15 0.04 2.99
C GLY A 214 -2.58 1.46 3.04
N ARG A 215 -3.29 2.39 3.70
CA ARG A 215 -2.79 3.76 3.91
C ARG A 215 -1.52 3.79 4.76
N LEU A 216 -1.44 2.97 5.81
CA LEU A 216 -0.24 2.83 6.64
C LEU A 216 0.94 2.30 5.81
N SER A 217 0.73 1.26 5.00
CA SER A 217 1.76 0.69 4.13
C SER A 217 2.29 1.73 3.14
N ALA A 218 1.41 2.51 2.51
CA ALA A 218 1.78 3.57 1.58
C ALA A 218 2.58 4.69 2.27
N ALA A 219 2.15 5.12 3.48
CA ALA A 219 2.84 6.14 4.26
C ALA A 219 4.25 5.68 4.69
N LEU A 220 4.38 4.42 5.12
CA LEU A 220 5.68 3.82 5.45
C LEU A 220 6.60 3.75 4.23
N ASN A 221 6.09 3.32 3.06
CA ASN A 221 6.88 3.30 1.84
C ASN A 221 7.33 4.70 1.40
N GLY A 222 6.47 5.72 1.58
CA GLY A 222 6.82 7.11 1.33
C GLY A 222 7.94 7.61 2.26
N MET A 223 7.86 7.30 3.55
CA MET A 223 8.92 7.62 4.52
C MET A 223 10.23 6.91 4.18
N LEU A 224 10.18 5.62 3.81
CA LEU A 224 11.36 4.86 3.40
C LEU A 224 12.03 5.45 2.17
N ALA A 225 11.26 5.88 1.17
CA ALA A 225 11.79 6.55 -0.01
C ALA A 225 12.52 7.86 0.35
N GLN A 226 11.98 8.65 1.29
CA GLN A 226 12.64 9.87 1.77
C GLN A 226 13.93 9.55 2.53
N ILE A 227 13.93 8.52 3.38
CA ILE A 227 15.11 8.06 4.12
C ILE A 227 16.21 7.60 3.14
N GLU A 228 15.88 6.77 2.16
CA GLU A 228 16.83 6.32 1.14
C GLU A 228 17.40 7.49 0.35
N ALA A 229 16.57 8.43 -0.09
CA ALA A 229 17.01 9.62 -0.79
C ALA A 229 17.97 10.47 0.08
N ALA A 230 17.66 10.62 1.37
CA ALA A 230 18.54 11.33 2.31
C ALA A 230 19.90 10.61 2.51
N PHE A 231 19.88 9.27 2.64
CA PHE A 231 21.13 8.50 2.73
C PHE A 231 21.95 8.56 1.44
N ALA A 232 21.30 8.45 0.27
CA ALA A 232 21.97 8.57 -1.02
C ALA A 232 22.61 9.95 -1.19
N ALA A 233 21.88 11.03 -0.88
CA ALA A 233 22.41 12.40 -0.91
C ALA A 233 23.59 12.58 0.05
N ARG A 234 23.50 12.01 1.27
CA ARG A 234 24.58 12.05 2.25
C ARG A 234 25.81 11.29 1.76
N ALA A 235 25.64 10.08 1.23
CA ALA A 235 26.74 9.26 0.70
C ALA A 235 27.44 9.97 -0.48
N GLU A 236 26.67 10.59 -1.37
CA GLU A 236 27.20 11.39 -2.46
C GLU A 236 27.95 12.61 -1.96
N SER A 237 27.44 13.33 -0.97
CA SER A 237 28.10 14.47 -0.33
C SER A 237 29.41 14.05 0.34
N GLU A 238 29.41 12.92 1.06
CA GLU A 238 30.62 12.37 1.68
C GLU A 238 31.66 11.96 0.63
N ALA A 239 31.24 11.34 -0.47
CA ALA A 239 32.14 10.99 -1.57
C ALA A 239 32.71 12.22 -2.27
N ARG A 240 31.92 13.30 -2.44
CA ARG A 240 32.39 14.59 -2.94
C ARG A 240 33.42 15.20 -1.97
N MET A 241 33.16 15.20 -0.67
CA MET A 241 34.07 15.73 0.35
C MET A 241 35.40 14.96 0.39
N ARG A 242 35.33 13.61 0.35
CA ARG A 242 36.56 12.78 0.31
C ARG A 242 37.43 13.09 -0.91
N ARG A 243 36.83 13.23 -2.10
CA ARG A 243 37.56 13.64 -3.31
C ARG A 243 38.15 15.03 -3.15
N PHE A 244 37.38 15.99 -2.66
CA PHE A 244 37.85 17.36 -2.41
C PHE A 244 39.08 17.40 -1.50
N VAL A 245 39.07 16.69 -0.37
CA VAL A 245 40.20 16.62 0.57
C VAL A 245 41.40 15.95 -0.06
N ALA A 246 41.20 14.89 -0.84
CA ALA A 246 42.30 14.21 -1.54
C ALA A 246 42.96 15.14 -2.57
N ASP A 247 42.16 15.81 -3.41
CA ASP A 247 42.63 16.69 -4.46
C ASP A 247 43.32 17.93 -3.88
N ALA A 248 42.73 18.55 -2.83
CA ALA A 248 43.35 19.67 -2.11
C ALA A 248 44.72 19.27 -1.51
N SER A 249 44.81 18.06 -0.94
CA SER A 249 46.06 17.54 -0.37
C SER A 249 47.12 17.35 -1.44
N HIS A 250 46.75 16.88 -2.63
CA HIS A 250 47.67 16.73 -3.76
C HIS A 250 48.15 18.10 -4.30
N GLU A 251 47.24 19.05 -4.47
CA GLU A 251 47.58 20.40 -4.98
C GLU A 251 48.39 21.26 -3.99
N LEU A 252 48.24 21.03 -2.68
CA LEU A 252 49.08 21.67 -1.67
C LEU A 252 50.46 21.02 -1.54
N ARG A 253 50.59 19.71 -1.73
CA ARG A 253 51.86 18.99 -1.59
C ARG A 253 52.86 19.38 -2.66
N THR A 254 52.42 19.62 -3.88
CA THR A 254 53.29 19.98 -5.01
C THR A 254 54.04 21.30 -4.79
N PRO A 255 53.39 22.43 -4.49
CA PRO A 255 54.10 23.70 -4.21
C PRO A 255 54.98 23.60 -2.98
N LEU A 256 54.52 22.91 -1.92
CA LEU A 256 55.31 22.71 -0.71
C LEU A 256 56.60 21.93 -1.00
N ALA A 257 56.54 20.90 -1.87
CA ALA A 257 57.74 20.19 -2.32
C ALA A 257 58.67 21.11 -3.14
N GLY A 258 58.12 22.01 -3.95
CA GLY A 258 58.88 23.05 -4.67
C GLY A 258 59.60 23.99 -3.73
N ILE A 259 58.91 24.59 -2.76
CA ILE A 259 59.48 25.46 -1.74
C ILE A 259 60.63 24.74 -1.01
N ARG A 260 60.38 23.51 -0.55
CA ARG A 260 61.41 22.71 0.13
C ARG A 260 62.59 22.42 -0.78
N GLY A 261 62.39 22.09 -2.04
CA GLY A 261 63.42 21.80 -3.00
C GLY A 261 64.29 23.01 -3.25
N PHE A 262 63.77 24.24 -3.46
CA PHE A 262 64.54 25.46 -3.62
C PHE A 262 65.31 25.84 -2.35
N ALA A 263 64.72 25.68 -1.18
CA ALA A 263 65.37 25.90 0.10
C ALA A 263 66.56 24.91 0.33
N GLU A 264 66.40 23.64 -0.03
CA GLU A 264 67.46 22.62 0.05
C GLU A 264 68.57 22.90 -0.93
N LEU A 265 68.29 23.25 -2.19
CA LEU A 265 69.27 23.62 -3.20
C LEU A 265 70.04 24.87 -2.79
N HIS A 266 69.39 25.87 -2.24
CA HIS A 266 70.04 27.05 -1.69
C HIS A 266 70.95 26.69 -0.54
N ARG A 267 70.53 25.87 0.43
CA ARG A 267 71.34 25.44 1.57
C ARG A 267 72.60 24.64 1.15
N MET A 268 72.53 23.88 0.05
CA MET A 268 73.64 23.11 -0.50
C MET A 268 74.58 23.95 -1.37
N GLY A 269 74.31 25.24 -1.54
CA GLY A 269 75.10 26.09 -2.41
C GLY A 269 75.03 25.83 -3.90
N ALA A 270 73.96 24.98 -4.28
CA ALA A 270 73.75 24.59 -5.67
C ALA A 270 73.02 25.64 -6.53
N LEU A 271 72.53 26.73 -5.92
CA LEU A 271 71.94 27.89 -6.58
C LEU A 271 72.85 29.09 -6.47
N PRO A 272 73.39 29.56 -7.58
CA PRO A 272 74.29 30.68 -7.59
C PRO A 272 73.57 32.03 -7.35
N ASP A 273 72.27 32.07 -7.53
CA ASP A 273 71.43 33.28 -7.43
C ASP A 273 70.41 33.08 -6.30
N THR A 274 70.67 33.65 -5.13
CA THR A 274 69.84 33.61 -3.94
C THR A 274 68.52 34.33 -4.15
N ASP A 275 68.54 35.51 -4.81
CA ASP A 275 67.38 36.34 -5.03
C ASP A 275 66.36 35.59 -5.88
N ARG A 276 66.78 34.89 -6.92
CA ARG A 276 65.96 34.08 -7.79
C ARG A 276 65.37 32.87 -7.07
N ALA A 277 66.11 32.32 -6.08
CA ALA A 277 65.52 31.21 -5.25
C ALA A 277 64.46 31.76 -4.30
N MET A 278 64.67 32.93 -3.70
CA MET A 278 63.68 33.59 -2.82
C MET A 278 62.46 34.03 -3.60
N ASP A 279 62.60 34.63 -4.77
CA ASP A 279 61.51 35.00 -5.67
C ASP A 279 60.58 33.74 -6.01
N ARG A 280 61.24 32.60 -6.24
CA ARG A 280 60.52 31.35 -6.52
C ARG A 280 59.78 30.83 -5.29
N ILE A 281 60.39 30.91 -4.12
CA ILE A 281 59.73 30.49 -2.86
C ILE A 281 58.58 31.45 -2.54
N GLU A 282 58.72 32.73 -2.71
CA GLU A 282 57.70 33.74 -2.48
C GLU A 282 56.52 33.53 -3.46
N ALA A 283 56.80 33.38 -4.75
CA ALA A 283 55.78 33.12 -5.75
C ALA A 283 54.97 31.88 -5.43
N GLU A 284 55.60 30.78 -4.97
CA GLU A 284 54.94 29.55 -4.60
C GLU A 284 54.13 29.69 -3.28
N ALA A 285 54.63 30.49 -2.32
CA ALA A 285 53.91 30.80 -1.10
C ALA A 285 52.64 31.63 -1.37
N VAL A 286 52.72 32.66 -2.22
CA VAL A 286 51.59 33.48 -2.66
C VAL A 286 50.57 32.61 -3.37
N ARG A 287 51.03 31.72 -4.25
CA ARG A 287 50.14 30.77 -4.95
C ARG A 287 49.42 29.83 -3.98
N MET A 288 50.12 29.34 -2.95
CA MET A 288 49.50 28.51 -1.88
C MET A 288 48.46 29.32 -1.10
N GLY A 289 48.70 30.58 -0.80
CA GLY A 289 47.75 31.47 -0.15
C GLY A 289 46.44 31.58 -0.94
N GLY A 290 46.54 31.87 -2.24
CA GLY A 290 45.40 31.93 -3.13
C GLY A 290 44.62 30.57 -3.23
N LEU A 291 45.36 29.44 -3.28
CA LEU A 291 44.72 28.11 -3.27
C LEU A 291 43.94 27.87 -1.98
N VAL A 292 44.47 28.24 -0.83
CA VAL A 292 43.77 28.09 0.47
C VAL A 292 42.53 28.97 0.52
N GLU A 293 42.62 30.22 0.03
CA GLU A 293 41.45 31.11 -0.07
C GLU A 293 40.36 30.54 -0.98
N ASP A 294 40.72 29.98 -2.15
CA ASP A 294 39.82 29.31 -3.08
C ASP A 294 39.14 28.11 -2.43
N LEU A 295 39.88 27.28 -1.69
CA LEU A 295 39.36 26.13 -0.97
C LEU A 295 38.38 26.53 0.14
N LEU A 296 38.74 27.57 0.93
CA LEU A 296 37.87 28.10 1.98
C LEU A 296 36.59 28.71 1.39
N MET A 297 36.68 29.33 0.21
CA MET A 297 35.54 29.87 -0.51
C MET A 297 34.59 28.76 -0.93
N LEU A 298 35.11 27.68 -1.55
CA LEU A 298 34.30 26.55 -1.96
C LEU A 298 33.63 25.86 -0.76
N ALA A 299 34.34 25.68 0.34
CA ALA A 299 33.80 25.12 1.57
C ALA A 299 32.63 25.97 2.13
N ARG A 300 32.75 27.29 2.10
CA ARG A 300 31.70 28.22 2.55
C ARG A 300 30.48 28.23 1.63
N LEU A 301 30.66 28.02 0.33
CA LEU A 301 29.56 27.92 -0.62
C LEU A 301 28.80 26.61 -0.48
N ASP A 302 29.49 25.51 -0.14
CA ASP A 302 28.84 24.21 0.16
C ASP A 302 28.01 24.27 1.46
N GLU A 303 28.25 25.25 2.38
CA GLU A 303 27.50 25.46 3.64
C GLU A 303 26.25 26.35 3.50
N GLU A 304 25.79 26.67 2.26
CA GLU A 304 24.60 27.50 1.98
C GLU A 304 24.51 28.81 2.80
N ARG A 305 25.63 29.47 3.03
CA ARG A 305 25.58 30.80 3.69
C ARG A 305 24.76 31.76 2.84
N PRO A 306 23.81 32.52 3.42
CA PRO A 306 23.03 33.49 2.67
C PRO A 306 23.95 34.54 2.02
N LEU A 307 23.69 34.80 0.73
CA LEU A 307 24.31 35.87 -0.03
C LEU A 307 23.80 37.23 0.44
N ASP A 308 24.62 38.25 0.40
CA ASP A 308 24.21 39.66 0.63
C ASP A 308 23.65 40.24 -0.69
N LEU A 309 22.41 39.88 -1.01
CA LEU A 309 21.76 40.24 -2.27
C LEU A 309 21.32 41.72 -2.24
N ALA A 310 21.86 42.53 -3.12
CA ALA A 310 21.44 43.90 -3.36
C ALA A 310 21.09 44.15 -4.84
N PRO A 311 20.21 45.13 -5.16
CA PRO A 311 19.97 45.55 -6.53
C PRO A 311 21.23 46.11 -7.18
N MET A 312 21.63 45.55 -8.32
CA MET A 312 22.80 46.00 -9.07
C MET A 312 22.61 45.85 -10.57
N ASP A 313 23.42 46.53 -11.36
CA ASP A 313 23.47 46.38 -12.82
C ASP A 313 24.78 45.72 -13.25
N LEU A 314 24.70 44.61 -13.97
CA LEU A 314 25.85 43.88 -14.46
C LEU A 314 26.76 44.71 -15.39
N ARG A 315 26.27 45.83 -15.96
CA ARG A 315 27.09 46.78 -16.72
C ARG A 315 28.24 47.39 -15.90
N THR A 316 28.00 47.62 -14.60
CA THR A 316 29.06 48.13 -13.70
C THR A 316 30.20 47.12 -13.59
N LEU A 317 29.87 45.86 -13.33
CA LEU A 317 30.86 44.78 -13.29
C LEU A 317 31.60 44.60 -14.62
N ALA A 318 30.87 44.70 -15.75
CA ALA A 318 31.48 44.58 -17.06
C ALA A 318 32.42 45.73 -17.39
N ALA A 319 32.10 46.97 -16.96
CA ALA A 319 32.95 48.15 -17.14
C ALA A 319 34.22 48.07 -16.26
N ASP A 320 34.03 47.63 -14.98
CA ASP A 320 35.16 47.42 -14.08
C ASP A 320 36.13 46.35 -14.63
N ALA A 321 35.57 45.23 -15.11
CA ALA A 321 36.33 44.14 -15.73
C ALA A 321 37.09 44.58 -16.99
N LEU A 322 36.51 45.46 -17.79
CA LEU A 322 37.17 46.08 -18.94
C LEU A 322 38.39 46.91 -18.49
N HIS A 323 38.20 47.73 -17.45
CA HIS A 323 39.26 48.55 -16.89
C HIS A 323 40.41 47.69 -16.33
N ASP A 324 40.07 46.69 -15.52
CA ASP A 324 41.02 45.75 -14.92
C ASP A 324 41.84 45.01 -15.98
N LEU A 325 41.16 44.53 -17.04
CA LEU A 325 41.79 43.80 -18.14
C LEU A 325 42.73 44.70 -18.94
N THR A 326 42.32 45.97 -19.17
CA THR A 326 43.19 46.95 -19.85
C THR A 326 44.43 47.30 -19.03
N ALA A 327 44.29 47.35 -17.70
CA ALA A 327 45.43 47.58 -16.80
C ALA A 327 46.36 46.36 -16.71
N LEU A 328 45.80 45.13 -16.73
CA LEU A 328 46.55 43.87 -16.63
C LEU A 328 47.33 43.54 -17.91
N ASP A 329 46.79 43.82 -19.08
CA ASP A 329 47.43 43.59 -20.40
C ASP A 329 47.14 44.76 -21.35
N PRO A 330 47.88 45.88 -21.26
CA PRO A 330 47.64 47.09 -22.05
C PRO A 330 47.75 46.91 -23.55
N GLY A 331 48.40 45.85 -24.00
CA GLY A 331 48.55 45.52 -25.43
C GLY A 331 47.39 44.68 -26.01
N ARG A 332 46.47 44.25 -25.20
CA ARG A 332 45.37 43.38 -25.59
C ARG A 332 44.17 44.18 -26.13
N PRO A 333 43.66 43.85 -27.31
CA PRO A 333 42.42 44.46 -27.77
C PRO A 333 41.24 44.02 -26.91
N VAL A 334 40.60 44.96 -26.21
CA VAL A 334 39.46 44.70 -25.35
C VAL A 334 38.26 45.51 -25.82
N SER A 335 37.06 44.93 -25.82
CA SER A 335 35.82 45.62 -26.19
C SER A 335 34.68 45.29 -25.25
N LEU A 336 33.82 46.28 -24.99
CA LEU A 336 32.57 46.14 -24.25
C LEU A 336 31.39 46.30 -25.22
N THR A 337 30.53 45.30 -25.27
CA THR A 337 29.44 45.19 -26.28
C THR A 337 28.13 44.75 -25.64
N GLY A 338 27.08 44.72 -26.42
CA GLY A 338 25.86 43.96 -26.08
C GLY A 338 26.06 42.47 -26.20
N PRO A 339 25.02 41.68 -25.93
CA PRO A 339 25.05 40.20 -26.02
C PRO A 339 25.58 39.72 -27.37
N ALA A 340 26.39 38.64 -27.36
CA ALA A 340 26.98 38.03 -28.55
C ALA A 340 27.76 39.01 -29.46
N GLY A 341 28.20 40.13 -28.94
CA GLY A 341 28.92 41.15 -29.74
C GLY A 341 28.02 42.12 -30.51
N ALA A 342 26.74 42.08 -30.32
CA ALA A 342 25.75 42.89 -31.06
C ALA A 342 25.48 44.21 -30.32
N GLY A 343 25.78 45.33 -30.95
CA GLY A 343 25.40 46.67 -30.46
C GLY A 343 26.11 47.14 -29.17
N ALA A 344 25.57 48.17 -28.56
CA ALA A 344 26.08 48.72 -27.31
C ALA A 344 25.66 47.90 -26.09
N PRO A 345 26.44 48.01 -24.95
CA PRO A 345 26.11 47.41 -23.68
C PRO A 345 24.69 47.79 -23.20
N GLN A 346 23.88 46.83 -22.82
CA GLN A 346 22.52 47.05 -22.37
C GLN A 346 22.35 46.89 -20.85
N ALA A 347 21.35 47.54 -20.26
CA ALA A 347 21.03 47.39 -18.84
C ALA A 347 20.70 45.95 -18.49
N ALA A 348 21.30 45.45 -17.41
CA ALA A 348 21.12 44.10 -16.93
C ALA A 348 20.92 44.09 -15.40
N PRO A 349 19.74 44.59 -14.91
CA PRO A 349 19.49 44.68 -13.47
C PRO A 349 19.23 43.30 -12.85
N VAL A 350 19.95 43.01 -11.76
CA VAL A 350 19.88 41.75 -11.02
C VAL A 350 19.85 41.99 -9.50
N MET A 351 19.36 41.01 -8.75
CA MET A 351 19.67 40.93 -7.32
C MET A 351 20.92 40.09 -7.16
N GLY A 352 22.00 40.67 -6.66
CA GLY A 352 23.27 39.96 -6.55
C GLY A 352 24.15 40.49 -5.42
N ASP A 353 25.03 39.59 -4.93
CA ASP A 353 26.15 39.94 -4.08
C ASP A 353 27.29 40.45 -4.97
N GLU A 354 27.48 41.77 -4.98
CA GLU A 354 28.44 42.42 -5.87
C GLU A 354 29.88 41.86 -5.72
N ALA A 355 30.32 41.62 -4.49
CA ALA A 355 31.65 41.09 -4.25
C ALA A 355 31.84 39.71 -4.84
N ARG A 356 30.82 38.87 -4.74
CA ARG A 356 30.81 37.51 -5.27
C ARG A 356 30.72 37.49 -6.80
N LEU A 357 29.84 38.30 -7.38
CA LEU A 357 29.70 38.39 -8.84
C LEU A 357 30.96 39.03 -9.46
N ARG A 358 31.60 40.00 -8.79
CA ARG A 358 32.90 40.55 -9.19
C ARG A 358 33.99 39.46 -9.23
N GLN A 359 34.01 38.57 -8.25
CA GLN A 359 34.92 37.42 -8.24
C GLN A 359 34.67 36.48 -9.42
N VAL A 360 33.40 36.23 -9.79
CA VAL A 360 33.04 35.45 -11.00
C VAL A 360 33.72 36.10 -12.23
N VAL A 361 33.46 37.39 -12.43
CA VAL A 361 34.00 38.11 -13.61
C VAL A 361 35.54 38.13 -13.61
N THR A 362 36.17 38.35 -12.48
CA THR A 362 37.63 38.29 -12.33
C THR A 362 38.19 36.92 -12.71
N ASN A 363 37.52 35.83 -12.29
CA ASN A 363 37.91 34.47 -12.66
C ASN A 363 37.79 34.23 -14.17
N LEU A 364 36.69 34.70 -14.80
CA LEU A 364 36.49 34.57 -16.25
C LEU A 364 37.49 35.36 -17.05
N VAL A 365 37.75 36.61 -16.68
CA VAL A 365 38.74 37.51 -17.30
C VAL A 365 40.17 36.95 -17.11
N GLY A 366 40.52 36.56 -15.89
CA GLY A 366 41.79 35.90 -15.60
C GLY A 366 42.03 34.65 -16.44
N ASN A 367 40.98 33.88 -16.67
CA ASN A 367 41.06 32.71 -17.53
C ASN A 367 41.31 33.08 -18.99
N ALA A 368 40.62 34.10 -19.52
CA ALA A 368 40.83 34.57 -20.88
C ALA A 368 42.25 35.07 -21.10
N VAL A 369 42.83 35.82 -20.15
CA VAL A 369 44.22 36.30 -20.24
C VAL A 369 45.22 35.17 -20.21
N LYS A 370 45.04 34.23 -19.32
CA LYS A 370 46.00 33.17 -19.03
C LYS A 370 46.05 32.07 -20.11
N HIS A 371 44.91 31.76 -20.70
CA HIS A 371 44.77 30.63 -21.64
C HIS A 371 44.77 31.07 -23.10
N THR A 372 44.98 32.36 -23.38
CA THR A 372 45.12 32.88 -24.72
C THR A 372 46.49 33.51 -24.95
N PRO A 373 47.05 33.45 -26.17
CA PRO A 373 48.31 34.15 -26.49
C PRO A 373 48.23 35.66 -26.21
N PRO A 374 49.39 36.33 -25.91
CA PRO A 374 49.42 37.77 -25.80
C PRO A 374 48.85 38.48 -27.04
N GLY A 375 48.09 39.57 -26.86
CA GLY A 375 47.45 40.29 -27.95
C GLY A 375 46.16 39.64 -28.51
N THR A 376 45.72 38.50 -27.98
CA THR A 376 44.44 37.91 -28.36
C THR A 376 43.26 38.81 -27.91
N ALA A 377 42.32 39.12 -28.80
CA ALA A 377 41.18 39.97 -28.47
C ALA A 377 40.26 39.30 -27.46
N VAL A 378 39.80 40.08 -26.46
CA VAL A 378 38.79 39.66 -25.48
C VAL A 378 37.61 40.61 -25.54
N ARG A 379 36.43 40.07 -25.56
CA ARG A 379 35.16 40.81 -25.61
C ARG A 379 34.36 40.54 -24.32
N ILE A 380 33.88 41.60 -23.71
CA ILE A 380 32.93 41.53 -22.61
C ILE A 380 31.56 41.94 -23.16
N GLY A 381 30.55 41.06 -23.05
CA GLY A 381 29.21 41.31 -23.51
C GLY A 381 28.26 41.45 -22.31
N VAL A 382 27.35 42.43 -22.32
CA VAL A 382 26.36 42.58 -21.26
C VAL A 382 25.00 43.02 -21.80
N GLY A 383 23.95 42.44 -21.26
CA GLY A 383 22.58 42.77 -21.64
C GLY A 383 21.54 41.73 -21.17
N SER A 384 20.44 41.60 -21.89
CA SER A 384 19.39 40.65 -21.59
C SER A 384 19.15 39.71 -22.77
N VAL A 385 19.02 38.42 -22.48
CA VAL A 385 18.70 37.36 -23.46
C VAL A 385 17.63 36.48 -22.84
N ASP A 386 16.56 36.21 -23.56
CA ASP A 386 15.44 35.33 -23.16
C ASP A 386 14.88 35.64 -21.75
N GLY A 387 14.79 36.94 -21.43
CA GLY A 387 14.24 37.40 -20.13
C GLY A 387 15.22 37.25 -18.94
N ARG A 388 16.47 36.84 -19.18
CA ARG A 388 17.53 36.74 -18.18
C ARG A 388 18.62 37.80 -18.45
N CYS A 389 19.34 38.22 -17.43
CA CYS A 389 20.50 39.09 -17.55
C CYS A 389 21.74 38.27 -17.88
N LEU A 390 22.48 38.70 -18.89
CA LEU A 390 23.68 38.06 -19.40
C LEU A 390 24.92 38.94 -19.16
N LEU A 391 25.97 38.34 -18.63
CA LEU A 391 27.34 38.81 -18.76
C LEU A 391 28.17 37.72 -19.43
N GLU A 392 28.86 38.07 -20.52
CA GLU A 392 29.66 37.18 -21.34
C GLU A 392 31.12 37.65 -21.37
N VAL A 393 32.05 36.71 -21.20
CA VAL A 393 33.47 36.95 -21.49
C VAL A 393 33.88 36.00 -22.61
N ALA A 394 34.27 36.56 -23.75
CA ALA A 394 34.60 35.79 -24.94
C ALA A 394 36.03 36.13 -25.41
N ASP A 395 36.82 35.13 -25.65
CA ASP A 395 38.17 35.22 -26.24
C ASP A 395 38.22 34.55 -27.62
N ARG A 396 39.29 34.86 -28.37
CA ARG A 396 39.64 34.23 -29.64
C ARG A 396 40.85 33.32 -29.53
N GLY A 397 40.96 32.60 -28.42
CA GLY A 397 42.02 31.67 -28.14
C GLY A 397 41.93 30.35 -28.87
N PRO A 398 42.66 29.33 -28.40
CA PRO A 398 42.67 28.01 -29.05
C PRO A 398 41.37 27.24 -28.92
N GLY A 399 40.44 27.64 -28.05
CA GLY A 399 39.23 26.90 -27.76
C GLY A 399 39.45 25.53 -27.12
N MET A 400 38.38 24.76 -26.98
CA MET A 400 38.38 23.46 -26.31
C MET A 400 37.55 22.44 -27.09
N THR A 401 37.89 21.15 -26.93
CA THR A 401 37.06 20.05 -27.43
C THR A 401 35.78 19.88 -26.58
N GLY A 402 34.76 19.22 -27.11
CA GLY A 402 33.51 18.94 -26.36
C GLY A 402 33.75 18.21 -25.04
N ASP A 403 34.68 17.25 -25.01
CA ASP A 403 35.01 16.49 -23.79
C ASP A 403 35.71 17.40 -22.74
N GLN A 404 36.55 18.33 -23.18
CA GLN A 404 37.20 19.32 -22.32
C GLN A 404 36.16 20.32 -21.78
N ALA A 405 35.28 20.82 -22.64
CA ALA A 405 34.20 21.75 -22.26
C ALA A 405 33.26 21.18 -21.22
N ALA A 406 32.97 19.88 -21.29
CA ALA A 406 32.12 19.18 -20.31
C ALA A 406 32.74 19.14 -18.90
N LEU A 407 34.07 19.14 -18.80
CA LEU A 407 34.79 18.98 -17.54
C LEU A 407 35.40 20.31 -17.02
N VAL A 408 35.35 21.40 -17.79
CA VAL A 408 36.06 22.65 -17.46
C VAL A 408 35.57 23.33 -16.15
N PHE A 409 34.33 23.03 -15.72
CA PHE A 409 33.74 23.52 -14.46
C PHE A 409 33.97 22.57 -13.27
N GLU A 410 34.58 21.40 -13.51
CA GLU A 410 34.98 20.51 -12.42
C GLU A 410 36.13 21.07 -11.63
N ARG A 411 36.15 20.81 -10.31
CA ARG A 411 37.22 21.25 -9.39
C ARG A 411 38.54 20.60 -9.80
N PHE A 412 39.62 21.40 -9.83
CA PHE A 412 40.98 20.96 -10.17
C PHE A 412 41.20 20.49 -11.62
N TYR A 413 40.16 20.61 -12.49
CA TYR A 413 40.28 20.23 -13.88
C TYR A 413 41.16 21.20 -14.64
N ARG A 414 42.04 20.67 -15.49
CA ARG A 414 42.99 21.44 -16.32
C ARG A 414 43.22 20.73 -17.66
N VAL A 415 43.07 21.45 -18.76
CA VAL A 415 43.22 20.91 -20.13
C VAL A 415 44.66 20.39 -20.36
N ASP A 416 45.70 21.08 -19.85
CA ASP A 416 47.11 20.71 -19.99
C ASP A 416 47.82 20.76 -18.63
N ALA A 417 47.88 19.66 -17.89
CA ALA A 417 48.56 19.57 -16.59
C ALA A 417 50.11 19.74 -16.68
N SER A 418 50.73 19.55 -17.84
CA SER A 418 52.17 19.57 -18.02
C SER A 418 52.73 20.96 -18.39
N ARG A 419 52.07 21.73 -19.24
CA ARG A 419 52.51 23.09 -19.66
C ARG A 419 52.28 24.13 -18.59
N SER A 420 51.11 24.09 -17.94
CA SER A 420 50.74 25.12 -16.97
C SER A 420 51.50 25.06 -15.63
N ARG A 421 52.31 24.03 -15.35
CA ARG A 421 53.20 23.97 -14.18
C ARG A 421 54.42 24.86 -14.31
N ARG A 422 54.87 25.13 -15.56
CA ARG A 422 56.02 25.98 -15.85
C ARG A 422 55.71 27.48 -15.85
N ASP A 423 54.43 27.84 -16.16
CA ASP A 423 54.03 29.23 -16.41
C ASP A 423 53.15 29.82 -15.31
N GLY A 424 53.20 29.27 -14.07
CA GLY A 424 52.45 29.84 -12.94
C GLY A 424 50.93 29.57 -12.99
N GLY A 425 50.51 28.47 -13.62
CA GLY A 425 49.11 28.11 -13.80
C GLY A 425 48.33 27.91 -12.49
N GLY A 426 47.09 28.43 -12.39
CA GLY A 426 46.21 28.31 -11.22
C GLY A 426 45.84 26.87 -10.91
N ALA A 427 45.24 26.66 -9.74
CA ALA A 427 44.87 25.37 -9.20
C ALA A 427 43.69 24.68 -9.93
N GLY A 428 43.11 25.32 -10.97
CA GLY A 428 41.91 24.77 -11.65
C GLY A 428 40.62 24.93 -10.82
N LEU A 429 40.62 25.88 -9.87
CA LEU A 429 39.46 26.15 -9.02
C LEU A 429 38.60 27.34 -9.49
N GLY A 430 39.18 28.29 -10.23
CA GLY A 430 38.51 29.54 -10.58
C GLY A 430 37.18 29.36 -11.34
N LEU A 431 37.09 28.44 -12.32
CA LEU A 431 35.84 28.19 -13.05
C LEU A 431 34.82 27.41 -12.20
N ALA A 432 35.30 26.51 -11.35
CA ALA A 432 34.42 25.79 -10.40
C ALA A 432 33.84 26.79 -9.37
N ILE A 433 34.64 27.73 -8.86
CA ILE A 433 34.16 28.81 -7.98
C ILE A 433 33.18 29.71 -8.72
N ALA A 434 33.47 30.11 -9.95
CA ALA A 434 32.60 30.94 -10.76
C ALA A 434 31.22 30.24 -10.98
N SER A 435 31.25 28.97 -11.31
CA SER A 435 30.02 28.19 -11.48
C SER A 435 29.22 28.08 -10.17
N ALA A 436 29.87 27.77 -9.04
CA ALA A 436 29.22 27.68 -7.74
C ALA A 436 28.60 29.03 -7.31
N LEU A 437 29.30 30.13 -7.50
CA LEU A 437 28.80 31.48 -7.19
C LEU A 437 27.59 31.86 -8.05
N VAL A 438 27.63 31.58 -9.35
CA VAL A 438 26.50 31.84 -10.27
C VAL A 438 25.29 31.00 -9.89
N ASN A 439 25.50 29.73 -9.58
CA ASN A 439 24.43 28.84 -9.12
C ASN A 439 23.82 29.30 -7.79
N ALA A 440 24.62 29.78 -6.85
CA ALA A 440 24.13 30.35 -5.59
C ALA A 440 23.23 31.58 -5.80
N HIS A 441 23.44 32.34 -6.90
CA HIS A 441 22.57 33.44 -7.32
C HIS A 441 21.32 32.98 -8.14
N GLY A 442 21.05 31.67 -8.22
CA GLY A 442 19.95 31.12 -9.06
C GLY A 442 20.21 31.26 -10.56
N GLY A 443 21.48 31.48 -10.93
CA GLY A 443 21.95 31.63 -12.31
C GLY A 443 22.47 30.34 -12.93
N THR A 444 23.04 30.48 -14.13
CA THR A 444 23.73 29.41 -14.86
C THR A 444 24.95 29.93 -15.57
N LEU A 445 26.08 29.25 -15.40
CA LEU A 445 27.32 29.54 -16.14
C LEU A 445 27.48 28.49 -17.24
N THR A 446 27.57 28.96 -18.50
CA THR A 446 27.70 28.08 -19.67
C THR A 446 28.95 28.46 -20.47
N LEU A 447 29.47 27.53 -21.25
CA LEU A 447 30.59 27.70 -22.13
C LEU A 447 30.18 27.34 -23.56
N ASP A 448 30.49 28.21 -24.51
CA ASP A 448 30.41 28.00 -25.92
C ASP A 448 31.84 28.04 -26.50
N THR A 449 32.31 26.93 -27.08
CA THR A 449 33.69 26.80 -27.53
C THR A 449 33.82 25.68 -28.55
N ALA A 450 34.75 25.88 -29.47
CA ALA A 450 35.21 24.82 -30.37
C ALA A 450 36.74 25.00 -30.62
N PRO A 451 37.46 23.93 -30.97
CA PRO A 451 38.87 24.02 -31.29
C PRO A 451 39.15 25.04 -32.41
N GLY A 452 39.92 26.09 -32.10
CA GLY A 452 40.27 27.18 -33.02
C GLY A 452 39.30 28.38 -32.99
N ASP A 453 38.14 28.28 -32.35
CA ASP A 453 37.10 29.34 -32.33
C ASP A 453 37.09 30.19 -31.04
N GLY A 454 38.01 29.86 -30.13
CA GLY A 454 38.07 30.54 -28.82
C GLY A 454 37.07 29.98 -27.82
N ALA A 455 36.80 30.75 -26.76
CA ALA A 455 35.86 30.39 -25.71
C ALA A 455 34.98 31.57 -25.31
N ALA A 456 33.68 31.34 -25.14
CA ALA A 456 32.71 32.30 -24.64
C ALA A 456 32.01 31.78 -23.38
N PHE A 457 32.39 32.31 -22.24
CA PHE A 457 31.76 32.01 -20.95
C PHE A 457 30.58 32.94 -20.75
N ARG A 458 29.40 32.41 -20.52
CA ARG A 458 28.13 33.13 -20.37
C ARG A 458 27.55 32.93 -18.99
N MET A 459 27.49 33.97 -18.19
CA MET A 459 26.78 34.02 -16.91
C MET A 459 25.37 34.54 -17.15
N LEU A 460 24.39 33.72 -16.87
CA LEU A 460 22.96 34.06 -16.99
C LEU A 460 22.34 34.13 -15.61
N LEU A 461 21.82 35.29 -15.22
CA LEU A 461 21.16 35.52 -13.93
C LEU A 461 19.66 35.85 -14.11
N PRO A 462 18.83 35.55 -13.11
CA PRO A 462 17.45 36.01 -13.10
C PRO A 462 17.40 37.54 -13.20
N ARG A 463 16.54 38.07 -14.08
CA ARG A 463 16.33 39.50 -14.18
C ARG A 463 15.51 39.99 -12.98
N GLN A 464 15.93 41.08 -12.36
CA GLN A 464 15.08 41.82 -11.46
C GLN A 464 14.03 42.56 -12.29
N LEU A 465 12.74 42.32 -12.01
CA LEU A 465 11.61 43.01 -12.65
C LEU A 465 11.41 44.37 -11.99
#